data_22a25d4564270a45ec0879e3357a9e79
#
_entry.id   22a25d4564270a45ec0879e3357a9e79
#
_cell.length_a   1.000
_cell.length_b   1.000
_cell.length_c   1.000
_cell.angle_alpha   90.00
_cell.angle_beta   90.00
_cell.angle_gamma   90.00
#
_symmetry.space_group_name_H-M   'P 1'
#
loop_
_entity.id
_entity.type
_entity.pdbx_description
1 polymer ?
#
loop_
_entity_poly.entity_id
_entity_poly.type
_entity_poly.pdbx_seq_one_letter_code
_entity_poly.pdbx_strand_id
1 'polypeptide(L)'
;VVAEGLGIDTASLGELTLALRAGVDPSRIGLHGNNKSDAEIRLALEAGIHRIFIDSMDEVRQIERIAADLGVVAPVMVRLKSGIHAGGNEYIATAHEDQKFGLSLATGQAFEAVAAIKDAAHLDFRGLHSHIGSQIFGTEAFVEAARIVVDFAARVSGELGLDVPAIDLGGGVGIAYTGQDPIPTSPVEVARALAT
;
A
#
# COMPACT_ATOMS: atom_id res chain seq x y z
N VAL A 1 -19.32 -6.71 2.49
CA VAL A 1 -17.86 -6.63 2.43
C VAL A 1 -17.28 -7.15 3.75
N VAL A 2 -17.45 -6.45 4.88
CA VAL A 2 -16.86 -6.84 6.18
C VAL A 2 -17.41 -8.20 6.68
N ALA A 3 -18.69 -8.49 6.48
CA ALA A 3 -19.30 -9.77 6.83
C ALA A 3 -18.67 -10.97 6.07
N GLU A 4 -18.08 -10.71 4.90
CA GLU A 4 -17.33 -11.70 4.11
C GLU A 4 -15.85 -11.82 4.49
N GLY A 5 -15.44 -11.17 5.57
CA GLY A 5 -14.06 -11.24 6.07
C GLY A 5 -13.09 -10.24 5.43
N LEU A 6 -13.56 -9.32 4.57
CA LEU A 6 -12.72 -8.31 3.93
C LEU A 6 -12.47 -7.11 4.83
N GLY A 7 -11.37 -6.40 4.60
CA GLY A 7 -11.06 -5.09 5.19
C GLY A 7 -11.64 -3.94 4.38
N ILE A 8 -11.43 -2.74 4.87
CA ILE A 8 -11.83 -1.47 4.23
C ILE A 8 -10.59 -0.59 4.11
N ASP A 9 -10.28 -0.17 2.91
CA ASP A 9 -9.30 0.88 2.67
C ASP A 9 -10.00 2.24 2.65
N THR A 10 -9.37 3.20 3.30
CA THR A 10 -9.82 4.60 3.37
C THR A 10 -8.69 5.51 2.91
N ALA A 11 -9.00 6.64 2.28
CA ALA A 11 -8.01 7.58 1.74
C ALA A 11 -8.30 9.03 2.15
N SER A 12 -9.17 9.23 3.11
CA SER A 12 -9.52 10.56 3.65
C SER A 12 -10.12 10.48 5.04
N LEU A 13 -10.09 11.62 5.76
CA LEU A 13 -10.77 11.76 7.06
C LEU A 13 -12.25 11.39 6.98
N GLY A 14 -12.91 11.79 5.88
CA GLY A 14 -14.32 11.50 5.66
C GLY A 14 -14.60 10.01 5.54
N GLU A 15 -13.83 9.30 4.74
CA GLU A 15 -13.96 7.85 4.56
C GLU A 15 -13.65 7.09 5.85
N LEU A 16 -12.56 7.45 6.54
CA LEU A 16 -12.22 6.84 7.82
C LEU A 16 -13.34 7.05 8.85
N THR A 17 -13.85 8.29 8.95
CA THR A 17 -14.96 8.60 9.86
C THR A 17 -16.21 7.80 9.50
N LEU A 18 -16.51 7.66 8.20
CA LEU A 18 -17.68 6.92 7.74
C LEU A 18 -17.55 5.43 8.04
N ALA A 19 -16.39 4.83 7.81
CA ALA A 19 -16.11 3.42 8.12
C ALA A 19 -16.29 3.14 9.62
N LEU A 20 -15.72 3.99 10.48
CA LEU A 20 -15.85 3.88 11.93
C LEU A 20 -17.31 4.03 12.39
N ARG A 21 -18.05 5.01 11.85
CA ARG A 21 -19.48 5.20 12.16
C ARG A 21 -20.36 4.07 11.67
N ALA A 22 -19.98 3.40 10.60
CA ALA A 22 -20.66 2.21 10.08
C ALA A 22 -20.41 0.96 10.95
N GLY A 23 -19.59 1.07 11.99
CA GLY A 23 -19.29 -0.04 12.91
C GLY A 23 -18.27 -1.03 12.33
N VAL A 24 -17.46 -0.62 11.38
CA VAL A 24 -16.32 -1.45 10.90
C VAL A 24 -15.33 -1.59 12.04
N ASP A 25 -14.91 -2.81 12.33
CA ASP A 25 -13.86 -3.08 13.29
C ASP A 25 -12.57 -2.36 12.84
N PRO A 26 -11.98 -1.46 13.65
CA PRO A 26 -10.78 -0.73 13.29
C PRO A 26 -9.61 -1.63 12.86
N SER A 27 -9.50 -2.82 13.43
CA SER A 27 -8.49 -3.82 13.03
C SER A 27 -8.61 -4.29 11.58
N ARG A 28 -9.66 -3.86 10.86
CA ARG A 28 -9.92 -4.15 9.44
C ARG A 28 -9.86 -2.91 8.56
N ILE A 29 -9.40 -1.77 9.08
CA ILE A 29 -9.32 -0.52 8.33
C ILE A 29 -7.87 -0.20 8.01
N GLY A 30 -7.61 0.13 6.73
CA GLY A 30 -6.36 0.72 6.26
C GLY A 30 -6.53 2.20 5.91
N LEU A 31 -5.52 3.02 6.18
CA LEU A 31 -5.50 4.44 5.80
C LEU A 31 -4.43 4.69 4.74
N HIS A 32 -4.88 4.98 3.53
CA HIS A 32 -4.08 5.42 2.38
C HIS A 32 -4.02 6.96 2.28
N GLY A 33 -3.33 7.44 1.26
CA GLY A 33 -3.23 8.86 0.89
C GLY A 33 -1.77 9.32 0.85
N ASN A 34 -1.49 10.31 0.01
CA ASN A 34 -0.14 10.88 -0.16
C ASN A 34 0.03 12.26 0.48
N ASN A 35 -0.96 12.70 1.23
CA ASN A 35 -0.94 13.97 1.96
C ASN A 35 -1.87 13.88 3.17
N LYS A 36 -1.58 12.91 4.06
CA LYS A 36 -2.37 12.73 5.27
C LYS A 36 -2.17 13.89 6.24
N SER A 37 -3.26 14.45 6.72
CA SER A 37 -3.20 15.47 7.76
C SER A 37 -2.93 14.86 9.14
N ASP A 38 -2.43 15.68 10.07
CA ASP A 38 -2.26 15.28 11.47
C ASP A 38 -3.57 14.76 12.07
N ALA A 39 -4.71 15.35 11.67
CA ALA A 39 -6.04 14.95 12.16
C ALA A 39 -6.43 13.54 11.67
N GLU A 40 -6.12 13.19 10.42
CA GLU A 40 -6.36 11.85 9.87
C GLU A 40 -5.52 10.79 10.58
N ILE A 41 -4.21 11.07 10.73
CA ILE A 41 -3.28 10.16 11.40
C ILE A 41 -3.69 9.99 12.88
N ARG A 42 -4.02 11.08 13.57
CA ARG A 42 -4.44 11.05 14.97
C ARG A 42 -5.72 10.22 15.15
N LEU A 43 -6.75 10.47 14.33
CA LEU A 43 -7.99 9.68 14.37
C LEU A 43 -7.73 8.18 14.11
N ALA A 44 -6.87 7.88 13.14
CA ALA A 44 -6.51 6.51 12.79
C ALA A 44 -5.84 5.78 13.97
N LEU A 45 -4.87 6.43 14.62
CA LEU A 45 -4.15 5.85 15.75
C LEU A 45 -5.01 5.75 17.01
N GLU A 46 -5.83 6.75 17.31
CA GLU A 46 -6.79 6.74 18.44
C GLU A 46 -7.85 5.64 18.26
N ALA A 47 -8.29 5.41 17.04
CA ALA A 47 -9.23 4.34 16.73
C ALA A 47 -8.58 2.95 16.74
N GLY A 48 -7.26 2.84 16.64
CA GLY A 48 -6.53 1.58 16.58
C GLY A 48 -6.72 0.84 15.26
N ILE A 49 -6.63 1.53 14.12
CA ILE A 49 -6.78 0.91 12.80
C ILE A 49 -5.67 -0.10 12.51
N HIS A 50 -5.92 -0.98 11.55
CA HIS A 50 -5.02 -2.08 11.21
C HIS A 50 -3.67 -1.61 10.71
N ARG A 51 -3.64 -0.60 9.81
CA ARG A 51 -2.40 -0.09 9.20
C ARG A 51 -2.56 1.30 8.58
N ILE A 52 -1.46 2.05 8.56
CA ILE A 52 -1.33 3.30 7.80
C ILE A 52 -0.31 3.05 6.69
N PHE A 53 -0.67 3.39 5.45
CA PHE A 53 0.22 3.26 4.30
C PHE A 53 1.07 4.52 4.16
N ILE A 54 2.38 4.39 4.35
CA ILE A 54 3.36 5.48 4.24
C ILE A 54 3.67 5.73 2.77
N ASP A 55 3.54 6.96 2.34
CA ASP A 55 3.69 7.40 0.95
C ASP A 55 4.91 8.28 0.73
N SER A 56 5.54 8.78 1.80
CA SER A 56 6.72 9.65 1.74
C SER A 56 7.57 9.57 3.01
N MET A 57 8.83 10.05 2.91
CA MET A 57 9.73 10.17 4.08
C MET A 57 9.24 11.20 5.10
N ASP A 58 8.48 12.21 4.67
CA ASP A 58 7.88 13.18 5.57
C ASP A 58 6.79 12.53 6.43
N GLU A 59 6.01 11.62 5.85
CA GLU A 59 5.00 10.85 6.61
C GLU A 59 5.63 9.90 7.63
N VAL A 60 6.80 9.31 7.37
CA VAL A 60 7.52 8.51 8.39
C VAL A 60 7.72 9.36 9.66
N ARG A 61 8.26 10.58 9.50
CA ARG A 61 8.51 11.50 10.61
C ARG A 61 7.21 12.01 11.26
N GLN A 62 6.21 12.30 10.44
CA GLN A 62 4.92 12.80 10.89
C GLN A 62 4.18 11.76 11.74
N ILE A 63 4.12 10.51 11.29
CA ILE A 63 3.44 9.44 12.00
C ILE A 63 4.19 9.08 13.28
N GLU A 64 5.54 8.99 13.26
CA GLU A 64 6.35 8.76 14.45
C GLU A 64 6.09 9.82 15.52
N ARG A 65 6.10 11.10 15.14
CA ARG A 65 5.82 12.21 16.06
C ARG A 65 4.42 12.09 16.68
N ILE A 66 3.38 11.83 15.87
CA ILE A 66 1.99 11.75 16.37
C ILE A 66 1.81 10.51 17.25
N ALA A 67 2.40 9.39 16.88
CA ALA A 67 2.36 8.17 17.69
C ALA A 67 3.05 8.35 19.04
N ALA A 68 4.21 9.03 19.06
CA ALA A 68 4.89 9.42 20.30
C ALA A 68 4.04 10.33 21.19
N ASP A 69 3.40 11.37 20.59
CA ASP A 69 2.50 12.28 21.32
C ASP A 69 1.31 11.53 21.95
N LEU A 70 0.82 10.50 21.31
CA LEU A 70 -0.29 9.66 21.78
C LEU A 70 0.16 8.53 22.71
N GLY A 71 1.46 8.26 22.81
CA GLY A 71 2.01 7.14 23.58
C GLY A 71 1.64 5.77 23.01
N VAL A 72 1.49 5.66 21.68
CA VAL A 72 1.14 4.42 20.97
C VAL A 72 2.22 4.02 19.98
N VAL A 73 2.13 2.83 19.45
CA VAL A 73 2.94 2.36 18.33
C VAL A 73 2.05 2.24 17.08
N ALA A 74 2.43 2.93 16.01
CA ALA A 74 1.66 3.00 14.77
C ALA A 74 1.99 1.81 13.86
N PRO A 75 1.00 0.97 13.48
CA PRO A 75 1.20 -0.08 12.50
C PRO A 75 1.28 0.52 11.09
N VAL A 76 2.40 0.34 10.41
CA VAL A 76 2.67 0.99 9.12
C VAL A 76 3.09 0.02 8.03
N MET A 77 2.67 0.28 6.79
CA MET A 77 3.17 -0.35 5.58
C MET A 77 3.79 0.69 4.66
N VAL A 78 4.86 0.33 3.96
CA VAL A 78 5.51 1.24 3.01
C VAL A 78 4.92 1.02 1.62
N ARG A 79 4.38 2.10 1.03
CA ARG A 79 3.92 2.08 -0.36
C ARG A 79 5.09 2.28 -1.31
N LEU A 80 5.27 1.31 -2.19
CA LEU A 80 6.35 1.25 -3.16
C LEU A 80 5.92 1.82 -4.51
N LYS A 81 6.79 2.61 -5.12
CA LYS A 81 6.71 2.96 -6.53
C LYS A 81 7.52 1.92 -7.29
N SER A 82 6.83 0.92 -7.86
CA SER A 82 7.46 -0.20 -8.56
C SER A 82 7.98 0.13 -9.95
N GLY A 83 7.61 1.30 -10.48
CA GLY A 83 7.96 1.67 -11.85
C GLY A 83 7.13 1.00 -12.94
N ILE A 84 6.15 0.19 -12.59
CA ILE A 84 5.25 -0.45 -13.54
C ILE A 84 4.03 0.45 -13.78
N HIS A 85 3.72 0.66 -15.06
CA HIS A 85 2.47 1.25 -15.51
C HIS A 85 1.65 0.21 -16.25
N ALA A 86 0.56 -0.22 -15.65
CA ALA A 86 -0.42 -1.06 -16.31
C ALA A 86 -1.57 -0.19 -16.83
N GLY A 87 -1.50 0.18 -18.10
CA GLY A 87 -2.55 0.97 -18.76
C GLY A 87 -2.09 1.46 -20.11
N GLY A 88 -2.19 0.61 -21.15
CA GLY A 88 -1.84 0.94 -22.53
C GLY A 88 -0.59 0.26 -23.05
N ASN A 89 -0.54 0.04 -24.37
CA ASN A 89 0.37 -0.81 -25.12
C ASN A 89 1.84 -0.36 -25.19
N GLU A 90 2.38 0.34 -24.21
CA GLU A 90 3.81 0.64 -24.13
C GLU A 90 4.40 0.10 -22.83
N TYR A 91 4.73 -1.17 -22.89
CA TYR A 91 5.65 -1.78 -21.97
C TYR A 91 7.02 -1.16 -22.14
N ILE A 92 7.62 -0.79 -21.02
CA ILE A 92 9.05 -0.63 -20.86
C ILE A 92 9.63 0.66 -21.40
N ALA A 93 10.22 1.27 -20.56
CA ALA A 93 11.31 2.20 -20.49
C ALA A 93 10.85 3.57 -20.04
N THR A 94 11.47 4.03 -19.01
CA THR A 94 11.19 5.29 -18.34
C THR A 94 9.87 5.28 -17.58
N ALA A 95 9.80 4.40 -16.59
CA ALA A 95 8.85 4.58 -15.52
C ALA A 95 8.99 6.02 -15.05
N HIS A 96 8.01 6.83 -15.40
CA HIS A 96 8.00 8.22 -15.00
C HIS A 96 8.04 8.26 -13.48
N GLU A 97 9.15 8.74 -12.92
CA GLU A 97 9.26 9.06 -11.49
C GLU A 97 8.24 10.12 -11.06
N ASP A 98 7.48 10.65 -12.01
CA ASP A 98 6.42 11.64 -11.85
C ASP A 98 5.14 11.13 -11.22
N GLN A 99 5.07 9.85 -10.83
CA GLN A 99 3.93 9.37 -10.05
C GLN A 99 3.97 9.96 -8.66
N LYS A 100 2.84 10.57 -8.28
CA LYS A 100 2.66 11.25 -6.99
C LYS A 100 2.55 10.31 -5.78
N PHE A 101 2.47 8.99 -5.99
CA PHE A 101 2.25 8.00 -4.93
C PHE A 101 3.46 7.09 -4.75
N GLY A 102 3.78 6.83 -3.48
CA GLY A 102 4.75 5.83 -3.07
C GLY A 102 6.20 6.28 -3.13
N LEU A 103 7.03 5.54 -2.45
CA LEU A 103 8.48 5.74 -2.35
C LEU A 103 9.20 4.98 -3.45
N SER A 104 10.13 5.65 -4.13
CA SER A 104 10.86 5.09 -5.27
C SER A 104 11.81 3.97 -4.84
N LEU A 105 11.71 2.84 -5.55
CA LEU A 105 12.69 1.76 -5.45
C LEU A 105 13.99 2.13 -6.15
N ALA A 106 13.90 2.82 -7.30
CA ALA A 106 15.05 3.16 -8.13
C ALA A 106 16.00 4.15 -7.44
N THR A 107 15.46 5.11 -6.69
CA THR A 107 16.29 6.10 -5.96
C THR A 107 16.75 5.62 -4.59
N GLY A 108 16.24 4.47 -4.11
CA GLY A 108 16.54 3.95 -2.78
C GLY A 108 15.66 4.51 -1.65
N GLN A 109 14.78 5.47 -1.92
CA GLN A 109 13.92 6.09 -0.90
C GLN A 109 13.06 5.07 -0.15
N ALA A 110 12.55 4.04 -0.84
CA ALA A 110 11.79 2.98 -0.19
C ALA A 110 12.61 2.22 0.86
N PHE A 111 13.88 1.93 0.55
CA PHE A 111 14.79 1.25 1.47
C PHE A 111 15.13 2.13 2.68
N GLU A 112 15.41 3.42 2.43
CA GLU A 112 15.66 4.40 3.49
C GLU A 112 14.46 4.54 4.43
N ALA A 113 13.23 4.53 3.90
CA ALA A 113 12.02 4.58 4.70
C ALA A 113 11.85 3.35 5.59
N VAL A 114 12.06 2.14 5.05
CA VAL A 114 12.01 0.90 5.85
C VAL A 114 13.08 0.91 6.94
N ALA A 115 14.31 1.35 6.62
CA ALA A 115 15.37 1.47 7.63
C ALA A 115 15.00 2.47 8.72
N ALA A 116 14.45 3.64 8.36
CA ALA A 116 13.99 4.64 9.32
C ALA A 116 12.86 4.12 10.22
N ILE A 117 11.90 3.36 9.66
CA ILE A 117 10.83 2.73 10.42
C ILE A 117 11.38 1.70 11.40
N LYS A 118 12.34 0.87 10.97
CA LYS A 118 13.00 -0.12 11.84
C LYS A 118 13.63 0.53 13.07
N ASP A 119 14.25 1.70 12.90
CA ASP A 119 14.95 2.41 13.97
C ASP A 119 14.01 3.30 14.83
N ALA A 120 12.77 3.50 14.39
CA ALA A 120 11.77 4.31 15.07
C ALA A 120 11.21 3.61 16.31
N ALA A 121 10.97 4.38 17.38
CA ALA A 121 10.46 3.83 18.64
C ALA A 121 8.94 3.61 18.65
N HIS A 122 8.21 4.34 17.79
CA HIS A 122 6.75 4.35 17.77
C HIS A 122 6.15 3.93 16.44
N LEU A 123 6.94 3.26 15.57
CA LEU A 123 6.46 2.64 14.33
C LEU A 123 6.63 1.14 14.38
N ASP A 124 5.64 0.42 13.88
CA ASP A 124 5.64 -1.04 13.75
C ASP A 124 5.50 -1.42 12.28
N PHE A 125 6.57 -1.91 11.68
CA PHE A 125 6.60 -2.29 10.27
C PHE A 125 5.73 -3.52 10.00
N ARG A 126 4.68 -3.35 9.23
CA ARG A 126 3.70 -4.40 8.89
C ARG A 126 3.83 -4.93 7.49
N GLY A 127 4.73 -4.37 6.68
CA GLY A 127 5.00 -4.89 5.34
C GLY A 127 5.06 -3.83 4.26
N LEU A 128 4.87 -4.30 3.03
CA LEU A 128 5.03 -3.52 1.80
C LEU A 128 3.72 -3.49 1.02
N HIS A 129 3.44 -2.36 0.38
CA HIS A 129 2.30 -2.19 -0.51
C HIS A 129 2.74 -1.67 -1.87
N SER A 130 2.10 -2.13 -2.93
CA SER A 130 2.24 -1.59 -4.29
C SER A 130 0.89 -1.55 -4.98
N HIS A 131 0.61 -0.47 -5.69
CA HIS A 131 -0.56 -0.35 -6.55
C HIS A 131 -0.13 0.21 -7.89
N ILE A 132 -0.35 -0.55 -8.94
CA ILE A 132 0.20 -0.31 -10.28
C ILE A 132 -0.76 0.39 -11.24
N GLY A 133 -1.97 0.68 -10.79
CA GLY A 133 -2.96 1.39 -11.60
C GLY A 133 -4.36 0.80 -11.52
N SER A 134 -5.23 1.28 -12.40
CA SER A 134 -6.63 0.87 -12.51
C SER A 134 -6.94 0.41 -13.94
N GLN A 135 -8.01 -0.37 -14.11
CA GLN A 135 -8.45 -0.90 -15.41
C GLN A 135 -7.36 -1.72 -16.11
N ILE A 136 -6.73 -2.61 -15.35
CA ILE A 136 -5.68 -3.51 -15.83
C ILE A 136 -6.32 -4.79 -16.34
N PHE A 137 -6.10 -5.08 -17.62
CA PHE A 137 -6.52 -6.32 -18.25
C PHE A 137 -5.31 -7.25 -18.40
N GLY A 138 -5.51 -8.55 -18.17
CA GLY A 138 -4.42 -9.53 -18.13
C GLY A 138 -3.81 -9.67 -16.73
N THR A 139 -2.81 -10.53 -16.62
CA THR A 139 -2.16 -10.88 -15.34
C THR A 139 -0.70 -10.47 -15.27
N GLU A 140 -0.09 -10.16 -16.41
CA GLU A 140 1.36 -10.01 -16.58
C GLU A 140 1.90 -8.87 -15.72
N ALA A 141 1.19 -7.72 -15.70
CA ALA A 141 1.60 -6.57 -14.92
C ALA A 141 1.54 -6.82 -13.41
N PHE A 142 0.54 -7.59 -12.96
CA PHE A 142 0.44 -8.00 -11.55
C PHE A 142 1.58 -8.95 -11.15
N VAL A 143 1.92 -9.91 -12.00
CA VAL A 143 3.02 -10.85 -11.77
C VAL A 143 4.36 -10.11 -11.71
N GLU A 144 4.59 -9.18 -12.63
CA GLU A 144 5.83 -8.40 -12.63
C GLU A 144 5.93 -7.49 -11.39
N ALA A 145 4.84 -6.83 -11.01
CA ALA A 145 4.80 -6.05 -9.78
C ALA A 145 5.08 -6.91 -8.55
N ALA A 146 4.49 -8.10 -8.47
CA ALA A 146 4.72 -9.02 -7.37
C ALA A 146 6.19 -9.43 -7.27
N ARG A 147 6.86 -9.74 -8.39
CA ARG A 147 8.30 -10.08 -8.42
C ARG A 147 9.14 -8.94 -7.85
N ILE A 148 8.91 -7.71 -8.33
CA ILE A 148 9.65 -6.53 -7.85
C ILE A 148 9.45 -6.34 -6.34
N VAL A 149 8.24 -6.48 -5.82
CA VAL A 149 7.95 -6.32 -4.39
C VAL A 149 8.59 -7.44 -3.58
N VAL A 150 8.54 -8.68 -4.06
CA VAL A 150 9.16 -9.84 -3.40
C VAL A 150 10.69 -9.71 -3.37
N ASP A 151 11.31 -9.30 -4.49
CA ASP A 151 12.75 -9.06 -4.56
C ASP A 151 13.17 -7.96 -3.57
N PHE A 152 12.37 -6.89 -3.49
CA PHE A 152 12.61 -5.84 -2.51
C PHE A 152 12.42 -6.32 -1.07
N ALA A 153 11.40 -7.14 -0.80
CA ALA A 153 11.19 -7.76 0.51
C ALA A 153 12.38 -8.65 0.92
N ALA A 154 12.91 -9.45 -0.01
CA ALA A 154 14.10 -10.26 0.23
C ALA A 154 15.33 -9.39 0.56
N ARG A 155 15.50 -8.27 -0.15
CA ARG A 155 16.55 -7.30 0.13
C ARG A 155 16.40 -6.68 1.52
N VAL A 156 15.20 -6.25 1.91
CA VAL A 156 14.90 -5.72 3.26
C VAL A 156 15.28 -6.74 4.32
N SER A 157 14.86 -7.99 4.16
CA SER A 157 15.17 -9.04 5.12
C SER A 157 16.68 -9.35 5.18
N GLY A 158 17.35 -9.39 4.04
CA GLY A 158 18.79 -9.70 3.97
C GLY A 158 19.69 -8.59 4.51
N GLU A 159 19.41 -7.33 4.16
CA GLU A 159 20.26 -6.20 4.52
C GLU A 159 19.90 -5.56 5.87
N LEU A 160 18.61 -5.51 6.23
CA LEU A 160 18.16 -4.91 7.48
C LEU A 160 17.89 -5.93 8.59
N GLY A 161 17.83 -7.23 8.26
CA GLY A 161 17.44 -8.27 9.23
C GLY A 161 16.01 -8.08 9.73
N LEU A 162 15.13 -7.50 8.91
CA LEU A 162 13.74 -7.18 9.25
C LEU A 162 12.80 -8.09 8.49
N ASP A 163 11.91 -8.78 9.21
CA ASP A 163 10.86 -9.57 8.56
C ASP A 163 9.88 -8.68 7.82
N VAL A 164 9.37 -9.15 6.68
CA VAL A 164 8.31 -8.52 5.90
C VAL A 164 7.03 -9.35 6.08
N PRO A 165 6.20 -9.04 7.08
CA PRO A 165 5.09 -9.92 7.47
C PRO A 165 3.93 -9.96 6.48
N ALA A 166 3.79 -8.93 5.64
CA ALA A 166 2.76 -8.88 4.63
C ALA A 166 3.20 -8.16 3.36
N ILE A 167 2.67 -8.60 2.23
CA ILE A 167 2.75 -7.92 0.94
C ILE A 167 1.33 -7.68 0.44
N ASP A 168 1.03 -6.43 0.14
CA ASP A 168 -0.23 -5.99 -0.42
C ASP A 168 0.03 -5.48 -1.85
N LEU A 169 -0.51 -6.16 -2.84
CA LEU A 169 -0.30 -5.82 -4.26
C LEU A 169 -1.35 -4.85 -4.81
N GLY A 170 -2.21 -4.33 -3.94
CA GLY A 170 -3.27 -3.43 -4.34
C GLY A 170 -4.37 -4.12 -5.16
N GLY A 171 -5.06 -3.31 -5.92
CA GLY A 171 -6.14 -3.74 -6.79
C GLY A 171 -5.95 -3.22 -8.22
N GLY A 172 -7.07 -2.91 -8.88
CA GLY A 172 -7.03 -2.30 -10.21
C GLY A 172 -7.37 -3.26 -11.35
N VAL A 173 -7.85 -4.45 -11.04
CA VAL A 173 -8.36 -5.38 -12.05
C VAL A 173 -9.45 -4.69 -12.86
N GLY A 174 -9.35 -4.77 -14.19
CA GLY A 174 -10.26 -4.12 -15.11
C GLY A 174 -11.69 -4.67 -15.02
N ILE A 175 -12.65 -3.81 -15.31
CA ILE A 175 -14.06 -4.18 -15.46
C ILE A 175 -14.59 -3.71 -16.81
N ALA A 176 -15.54 -4.42 -17.37
CA ALA A 176 -16.26 -3.99 -18.56
C ALA A 176 -17.37 -3.02 -18.17
N TYR A 177 -17.35 -1.81 -18.71
CA TYR A 177 -18.44 -0.83 -18.56
C TYR A 177 -19.48 -0.97 -19.67
N THR A 178 -19.06 -1.49 -20.82
CA THR A 178 -19.90 -1.69 -21.99
C THR A 178 -19.66 -3.07 -22.61
N GLY A 179 -20.57 -3.50 -23.48
CA GLY A 179 -20.38 -4.76 -24.22
C GLY A 179 -19.25 -4.74 -25.28
N GLN A 180 -18.59 -3.61 -25.49
CA GLN A 180 -17.47 -3.44 -26.42
C GLN A 180 -16.11 -3.45 -25.72
N ASP A 181 -16.08 -3.42 -24.38
CA ASP A 181 -14.86 -3.45 -23.61
C ASP A 181 -14.23 -4.85 -23.61
N PRO A 182 -12.93 -4.94 -23.39
CA PRO A 182 -12.26 -6.23 -23.22
C PRO A 182 -12.90 -7.06 -22.11
N ILE A 183 -12.83 -8.37 -22.24
CA ILE A 183 -13.30 -9.29 -21.20
C ILE A 183 -12.39 -9.09 -19.96
N PRO A 184 -12.96 -8.77 -18.79
CA PRO A 184 -12.18 -8.59 -17.57
C PRO A 184 -11.48 -9.88 -17.14
N THR A 185 -10.24 -9.74 -16.67
CA THR A 185 -9.55 -10.83 -15.99
C THR A 185 -10.23 -11.09 -14.65
N SER A 186 -10.53 -12.32 -14.33
CA SER A 186 -11.14 -12.64 -13.06
C SER A 186 -10.13 -12.55 -11.89
N PRO A 187 -10.57 -12.20 -10.67
CA PRO A 187 -9.69 -12.24 -9.49
C PRO A 187 -9.03 -13.62 -9.27
N VAL A 188 -9.71 -14.68 -9.67
CA VAL A 188 -9.18 -16.06 -9.58
C VAL A 188 -8.01 -16.28 -10.54
N GLU A 189 -8.08 -15.72 -11.76
CA GLU A 189 -6.98 -15.80 -12.73
C GLU A 189 -5.77 -15.02 -12.24
N VAL A 190 -5.98 -13.82 -11.70
CA VAL A 190 -4.90 -13.02 -11.07
C VAL A 190 -4.26 -13.81 -9.92
N ALA A 191 -5.08 -14.35 -9.00
CA ALA A 191 -4.57 -15.11 -7.86
C ALA A 191 -3.77 -16.36 -8.28
N ARG A 192 -4.22 -17.07 -9.33
CA ARG A 192 -3.47 -18.22 -9.87
C ARG A 192 -2.14 -17.80 -10.49
N ALA A 193 -2.12 -16.69 -11.22
CA ALA A 193 -0.89 -16.19 -11.84
C ALA A 193 0.14 -15.73 -10.79
N LEU A 194 -0.33 -15.21 -9.65
CA LEU A 194 0.54 -14.80 -8.54
C LEU A 194 1.07 -15.99 -7.71
N ALA A 195 0.43 -17.16 -7.79
CA ALA A 195 0.81 -18.37 -7.04
C ALA A 195 1.87 -19.24 -7.75
N THR A 196 2.29 -18.87 -8.97
CA THR A 196 3.30 -19.58 -9.79
C THR A 196 4.67 -18.92 -9.69
#